data_170a5c8babfadb3590cc1d0a634906ab
#
_entry.id   170a5c8babfadb3590cc1d0a634906ab
#
_cell.length_a   1.000
_cell.length_b   1.000
_cell.length_c   1.000
_cell.angle_alpha   90.00
_cell.angle_beta   90.00
_cell.angle_gamma   90.00
#
_symmetry.space_group_name_H-M   'P 1'
#
loop_
_entity.id
_entity.type
_entity.pdbx_description
1 polymer ?
#
loop_
_entity_poly.entity_id
_entity_poly.type
_entity_poly.pdbx_seq_one_letter_code
_entity_poly.pdbx_strand_id
1 'polypeptide(L)'
;MRGLHQAVLTSGHSDWGAADLFMTGTAMNVFISSVVRNFEHYRAAAKKAVSLLGHTPVMCEGFGARPYSSEVACMTEVDQADVVVLILGADFGFKTNTGESVTQQEFHRAKAANKPILAFLEEIPVEDDQKRFHWEVSDYVDGLFRSTFTGDRDLSDKIIQGLSQLAASRSAISEQEFVQHLQNRSNSRNWNSRPREDRLELVFLPQPILSGTLRSMYTQHDEFFLKLSQAGLVSIKGGYKSFNEGDITGLDAEEASWRHHDNGMSWLSIPLAAPGKGGEYFASYYISPSRLKRFAEEAFSLISRGKGGWFQLGIYGISHQVYAEPPSTPASSMSMPHRIEKNIEERKLLIPASQGVFNQWLEDALFRIGRKLS
;
A
#
# COMPACT_ATOMS: atom_id res chain seq x y z
N MET A 1 -20.99 -61.37 35.56
CA MET A 1 -21.75 -60.12 35.51
C MET A 1 -20.76 -59.01 35.13
N ARG A 2 -20.81 -58.56 33.90
CA ARG A 2 -19.89 -57.60 33.31
C ARG A 2 -20.67 -56.29 33.09
N GLY A 3 -20.26 -55.23 33.77
CA GLY A 3 -20.82 -53.89 33.58
C GLY A 3 -20.11 -53.17 32.44
N LEU A 4 -20.89 -52.71 31.45
CA LEU A 4 -20.51 -51.89 30.36
C LEU A 4 -20.53 -50.42 30.81
N HIS A 5 -19.38 -49.74 30.78
CA HIS A 5 -19.29 -48.29 30.85
C HIS A 5 -19.48 -47.70 29.45
N GLN A 6 -20.56 -46.96 29.29
CA GLN A 6 -20.79 -46.06 28.14
C GLN A 6 -19.95 -44.79 28.31
N ALA A 7 -19.02 -44.55 27.39
CA ALA A 7 -18.33 -43.28 27.26
C ALA A 7 -19.20 -42.32 26.43
N VAL A 8 -19.62 -41.24 27.04
CA VAL A 8 -20.31 -40.12 26.37
C VAL A 8 -19.26 -39.26 25.69
N LEU A 9 -19.26 -39.27 24.36
CA LEU A 9 -18.47 -38.34 23.54
C LEU A 9 -19.20 -36.98 23.53
N THR A 10 -18.72 -36.02 24.27
CA THR A 10 -19.11 -34.62 24.14
C THR A 10 -18.35 -34.03 22.97
N SER A 11 -19.03 -33.77 21.85
CA SER A 11 -18.55 -33.00 20.74
C SER A 11 -18.40 -31.52 21.14
N GLY A 12 -17.20 -31.13 21.50
CA GLY A 12 -16.86 -29.70 21.66
C GLY A 12 -16.72 -29.08 20.27
N HIS A 13 -17.72 -28.36 19.82
CA HIS A 13 -17.58 -27.41 18.74
C HIS A 13 -16.78 -26.22 19.30
N SER A 14 -15.52 -26.12 18.92
CA SER A 14 -14.74 -24.89 19.11
C SER A 14 -15.18 -23.91 18.03
N ASP A 15 -16.12 -23.04 18.40
CA ASP A 15 -16.39 -21.78 17.70
C ASP A 15 -15.13 -20.90 17.76
N TRP A 16 -14.26 -21.05 16.81
CA TRP A 16 -13.20 -20.06 16.54
C TRP A 16 -13.86 -18.92 15.80
N GLY A 17 -14.40 -17.98 16.58
CA GLY A 17 -15.05 -16.79 16.07
C GLY A 17 -14.10 -15.95 15.23
N ALA A 18 -14.65 -15.38 14.18
CA ALA A 18 -14.05 -14.42 13.25
C ALA A 18 -13.46 -13.14 13.93
N ALA A 19 -13.48 -13.06 15.26
CA ALA A 19 -12.99 -11.93 16.04
C ALA A 19 -11.46 -11.88 16.22
N ASP A 20 -10.75 -13.02 16.09
CA ASP A 20 -9.31 -13.06 16.34
C ASP A 20 -8.41 -12.60 15.16
N LEU A 21 -8.99 -12.29 14.00
CA LEU A 21 -8.24 -11.89 12.82
C LEU A 21 -7.88 -10.40 12.79
N PHE A 22 -8.39 -9.58 13.72
CA PHE A 22 -8.24 -8.12 13.70
C PHE A 22 -7.31 -7.53 14.78
N MET A 23 -6.71 -8.33 15.67
CA MET A 23 -6.03 -7.84 16.86
C MET A 23 -4.49 -7.98 16.84
N THR A 24 -3.81 -7.67 15.73
CA THR A 24 -2.33 -7.65 15.69
C THR A 24 -1.70 -6.26 15.71
N GLY A 25 -2.47 -5.19 15.85
CA GLY A 25 -1.98 -3.81 15.96
C GLY A 25 -2.00 -3.30 17.40
N THR A 26 -1.01 -2.49 17.81
CA THR A 26 -1.01 -1.77 19.07
C THR A 26 -2.24 -0.86 19.15
N ALA A 27 -3.00 -0.92 20.27
CA ALA A 27 -4.14 -0.02 20.50
C ALA A 27 -3.67 1.45 20.43
N MET A 28 -4.38 2.29 19.68
CA MET A 28 -4.06 3.71 19.49
C MET A 28 -5.02 4.58 20.28
N ASN A 29 -4.53 5.72 20.79
CA ASN A 29 -5.34 6.83 21.29
C ASN A 29 -5.76 7.69 20.10
N VAL A 30 -7.05 7.72 19.80
CA VAL A 30 -7.62 8.42 18.62
C VAL A 30 -8.38 9.65 19.11
N PHE A 31 -7.83 10.84 18.86
CA PHE A 31 -8.51 12.08 19.19
C PHE A 31 -9.54 12.42 18.12
N ILE A 32 -10.80 12.59 18.53
CA ILE A 32 -11.91 12.92 17.64
C ILE A 32 -12.19 14.44 17.75
N SER A 33 -11.80 15.17 16.71
CA SER A 33 -11.93 16.63 16.57
C SER A 33 -13.10 16.95 15.66
N SER A 34 -14.07 17.69 16.16
CA SER A 34 -15.20 18.27 15.41
C SER A 34 -15.96 19.29 16.27
N VAL A 35 -16.85 20.06 15.67
CA VAL A 35 -17.86 20.80 16.45
C VAL A 35 -18.70 19.81 17.26
N VAL A 36 -19.22 20.23 18.41
CA VAL A 36 -20.03 19.39 19.30
C VAL A 36 -21.52 19.57 18.99
N ARG A 37 -21.97 20.82 18.95
CA ARG A 37 -23.38 21.16 18.75
C ARG A 37 -23.87 20.69 17.37
N ASN A 38 -25.01 20.00 17.35
CA ASN A 38 -25.63 19.42 16.15
C ASN A 38 -24.79 18.32 15.45
N PHE A 39 -23.70 17.87 16.09
CA PHE A 39 -22.77 16.87 15.55
C PHE A 39 -22.66 15.61 16.43
N GLU A 40 -23.49 15.54 17.47
CA GLU A 40 -23.47 14.47 18.48
C GLU A 40 -23.59 13.07 17.84
N HIS A 41 -24.39 12.93 16.79
CA HIS A 41 -24.59 11.68 16.08
C HIS A 41 -23.35 11.25 15.31
N TYR A 42 -22.65 12.15 14.60
CA TYR A 42 -21.39 11.87 13.92
C TYR A 42 -20.26 11.53 14.91
N ARG A 43 -20.21 12.26 16.03
CA ARG A 43 -19.25 11.99 17.12
C ARG A 43 -19.49 10.60 17.73
N ALA A 44 -20.74 10.23 17.94
CA ALA A 44 -21.13 8.89 18.43
C ALA A 44 -20.74 7.79 17.42
N ALA A 45 -20.98 8.02 16.13
CA ALA A 45 -20.59 7.12 15.05
C ALA A 45 -19.06 6.94 14.99
N ALA A 46 -18.30 8.03 15.07
CA ALA A 46 -16.84 8.00 15.11
C ALA A 46 -16.30 7.26 16.34
N LYS A 47 -16.84 7.57 17.53
CA LYS A 47 -16.49 6.87 18.77
C LYS A 47 -16.69 5.37 18.66
N LYS A 48 -17.84 4.97 18.11
CA LYS A 48 -18.16 3.55 17.90
C LYS A 48 -17.19 2.91 16.90
N ALA A 49 -16.89 3.55 15.78
CA ALA A 49 -15.96 3.06 14.78
C ALA A 49 -14.54 2.83 15.36
N VAL A 50 -14.03 3.80 16.12
CA VAL A 50 -12.75 3.71 16.83
C VAL A 50 -12.74 2.53 17.81
N SER A 51 -13.79 2.41 18.65
CA SER A 51 -13.88 1.36 19.65
C SER A 51 -14.02 -0.04 19.04
N LEU A 52 -14.69 -0.18 17.89
CA LEU A 52 -14.83 -1.46 17.17
C LEU A 52 -13.49 -2.02 16.70
N LEU A 53 -12.51 -1.13 16.43
CA LEU A 53 -11.14 -1.51 16.06
C LEU A 53 -10.22 -1.77 17.28
N GLY A 54 -10.75 -1.74 18.50
CA GLY A 54 -9.96 -1.91 19.72
C GLY A 54 -9.08 -0.69 20.07
N HIS A 55 -9.34 0.48 19.46
CA HIS A 55 -8.65 1.72 19.77
C HIS A 55 -9.39 2.53 20.85
N THR A 56 -8.70 3.46 21.49
CA THR A 56 -9.26 4.31 22.54
C THR A 56 -9.71 5.66 21.95
N PRO A 57 -11.03 5.94 21.88
CA PRO A 57 -11.51 7.24 21.44
C PRO A 57 -11.33 8.29 22.54
N VAL A 58 -10.71 9.44 22.20
CA VAL A 58 -10.50 10.59 23.08
C VAL A 58 -11.31 11.76 22.55
N MET A 59 -12.16 12.34 23.41
CA MET A 59 -13.08 13.43 23.06
C MET A 59 -13.15 14.43 24.19
N CYS A 60 -13.18 15.73 23.89
CA CYS A 60 -13.13 16.80 24.90
C CYS A 60 -14.27 16.74 25.93
N GLU A 61 -15.46 16.33 25.54
CA GLU A 61 -16.61 16.18 26.46
C GLU A 61 -16.46 15.00 27.44
N GLY A 62 -15.55 14.09 27.18
CA GLY A 62 -15.22 12.99 28.10
C GLY A 62 -14.32 13.38 29.27
N PHE A 63 -13.82 14.61 29.27
CA PHE A 63 -12.93 15.07 30.32
C PHE A 63 -13.72 15.44 31.56
N GLY A 64 -13.44 14.82 32.69
CA GLY A 64 -13.94 15.25 33.99
C GLY A 64 -13.43 16.63 34.38
N ALA A 65 -13.80 17.12 35.57
CA ALA A 65 -13.28 18.37 36.08
C ALA A 65 -11.73 18.37 36.14
N ARG A 66 -11.09 19.32 35.47
CA ARG A 66 -9.64 19.48 35.41
C ARG A 66 -9.23 20.85 35.98
N PRO A 67 -8.02 20.99 36.55
CA PRO A 67 -7.56 22.23 37.18
C PRO A 67 -7.09 23.32 36.19
N TYR A 68 -7.27 23.12 34.89
CA TYR A 68 -6.88 24.04 33.81
C TYR A 68 -8.02 24.21 32.79
N SER A 69 -7.90 25.22 31.92
CA SER A 69 -8.95 25.53 30.93
C SER A 69 -9.23 24.36 29.99
N SER A 70 -10.45 24.30 29.47
CA SER A 70 -10.86 23.28 28.49
C SER A 70 -9.97 23.30 27.24
N GLU A 71 -9.53 24.48 26.80
CA GLU A 71 -8.62 24.66 25.67
C GLU A 71 -7.27 23.99 25.91
N VAL A 72 -6.62 24.22 27.06
CA VAL A 72 -5.35 23.56 27.43
C VAL A 72 -5.53 22.06 27.55
N ALA A 73 -6.67 21.61 28.09
CA ALA A 73 -6.98 20.19 28.18
C ALA A 73 -7.07 19.54 26.79
N CYS A 74 -7.80 20.13 25.85
CA CYS A 74 -7.95 19.61 24.49
C CYS A 74 -6.60 19.57 23.74
N MET A 75 -5.78 20.64 23.83
CA MET A 75 -4.46 20.64 23.17
C MET A 75 -3.51 19.57 23.74
N THR A 76 -3.56 19.33 25.07
CA THR A 76 -2.78 18.27 25.68
C THR A 76 -3.16 16.89 25.17
N GLU A 77 -4.44 16.63 24.98
CA GLU A 77 -4.91 15.33 24.45
C GLU A 77 -4.57 15.18 22.95
N VAL A 78 -4.58 16.25 22.17
CA VAL A 78 -4.05 16.22 20.78
C VAL A 78 -2.58 15.81 20.79
N ASP A 79 -1.77 16.37 21.71
CA ASP A 79 -0.35 16.01 21.83
C ASP A 79 -0.13 14.55 22.21
N GLN A 80 -1.01 13.99 23.06
CA GLN A 80 -0.91 12.60 23.53
C GLN A 80 -1.54 11.59 22.58
N ALA A 81 -2.37 12.05 21.64
CA ALA A 81 -3.02 11.19 20.65
C ALA A 81 -2.01 10.58 19.68
N ASP A 82 -2.28 9.36 19.23
CA ASP A 82 -1.54 8.70 18.15
C ASP A 82 -2.01 9.15 16.78
N VAL A 83 -3.27 9.54 16.65
CA VAL A 83 -3.91 9.98 15.42
C VAL A 83 -5.07 10.91 15.75
N VAL A 84 -5.33 11.87 14.86
CA VAL A 84 -6.50 12.76 14.93
C VAL A 84 -7.49 12.40 13.84
N VAL A 85 -8.73 12.14 14.23
CA VAL A 85 -9.89 12.01 13.34
C VAL A 85 -10.59 13.35 13.33
N LEU A 86 -10.44 14.11 12.24
CA LEU A 86 -11.03 15.43 12.03
C LEU A 86 -12.32 15.30 11.22
N ILE A 87 -13.45 15.74 11.78
CA ILE A 87 -14.77 15.68 11.12
C ILE A 87 -15.29 17.08 10.93
N LEU A 88 -15.48 17.49 9.68
CA LEU A 88 -15.93 18.84 9.30
C LEU A 88 -17.28 18.77 8.59
N GLY A 89 -18.26 19.53 9.08
CA GLY A 89 -19.56 19.72 8.45
C GLY A 89 -19.80 21.18 8.09
N ALA A 90 -21.07 21.64 8.14
CA ALA A 90 -21.47 22.99 7.76
C ALA A 90 -20.92 24.06 8.70
N ASP A 91 -20.93 23.80 10.00
CA ASP A 91 -20.64 24.79 11.04
C ASP A 91 -19.12 24.94 11.27
N PHE A 92 -18.64 26.18 11.30
CA PHE A 92 -17.26 26.52 11.67
C PHE A 92 -17.01 26.33 13.18
N GLY A 93 -18.05 26.42 13.99
CA GLY A 93 -18.00 26.34 15.44
C GLY A 93 -17.66 27.66 16.12
N PHE A 94 -17.37 27.58 17.43
CA PHE A 94 -17.06 28.73 18.25
C PHE A 94 -15.71 29.34 17.88
N LYS A 95 -15.70 30.66 17.58
CA LYS A 95 -14.48 31.43 17.30
C LYS A 95 -13.82 31.86 18.60
N THR A 96 -12.56 31.53 18.73
CA THR A 96 -11.69 31.99 19.82
C THR A 96 -11.26 33.44 19.62
N ASN A 97 -10.54 34.01 20.56
CA ASN A 97 -10.00 35.38 20.47
C ASN A 97 -9.03 35.56 19.29
N THR A 98 -8.48 34.47 18.71
CA THR A 98 -7.62 34.53 17.55
C THR A 98 -8.40 34.52 16.22
N GLY A 99 -9.73 34.35 16.27
CA GLY A 99 -10.59 34.22 15.11
C GLY A 99 -10.69 32.80 14.52
N GLU A 100 -9.90 31.85 15.02
CA GLU A 100 -9.98 30.45 14.66
C GLU A 100 -11.06 29.72 15.46
N SER A 101 -11.61 28.65 14.91
CA SER A 101 -12.44 27.74 15.71
C SER A 101 -11.57 26.80 16.56
N VAL A 102 -12.14 26.23 17.63
CA VAL A 102 -11.45 25.24 18.46
C VAL A 102 -10.99 24.04 17.61
N THR A 103 -11.84 23.57 16.71
CA THR A 103 -11.51 22.46 15.77
C THR A 103 -10.35 22.83 14.85
N GLN A 104 -10.27 24.09 14.40
CA GLN A 104 -9.15 24.56 13.58
C GLN A 104 -7.84 24.62 14.40
N GLN A 105 -7.90 25.08 15.65
CA GLN A 105 -6.72 25.07 16.54
C GLN A 105 -6.22 23.65 16.83
N GLU A 106 -7.14 22.68 17.05
CA GLU A 106 -6.80 21.27 17.23
C GLU A 106 -6.11 20.70 15.95
N PHE A 107 -6.60 21.06 14.76
CA PHE A 107 -5.96 20.70 13.50
C PHE A 107 -4.54 21.29 13.37
N HIS A 108 -4.38 22.59 13.65
CA HIS A 108 -3.07 23.24 13.59
C HIS A 108 -2.09 22.61 14.60
N ARG A 109 -2.57 22.29 15.82
CA ARG A 109 -1.77 21.61 16.83
C ARG A 109 -1.31 20.24 16.38
N ALA A 110 -2.22 19.43 15.83
CA ALA A 110 -1.90 18.11 15.29
C ALA A 110 -0.87 18.19 14.16
N LYS A 111 -1.04 19.17 13.25
CA LYS A 111 -0.12 19.44 12.15
C LYS A 111 1.27 19.83 12.65
N ALA A 112 1.34 20.78 13.60
CA ALA A 112 2.62 21.22 14.21
C ALA A 112 3.34 20.08 14.95
N ALA A 113 2.59 19.15 15.53
CA ALA A 113 3.12 17.97 16.20
C ALA A 113 3.39 16.77 15.25
N ASN A 114 3.26 16.96 13.94
CA ASN A 114 3.40 15.90 12.91
C ASN A 114 2.55 14.65 13.20
N LYS A 115 1.34 14.85 13.75
CA LYS A 115 0.42 13.74 13.98
C LYS A 115 -0.26 13.34 12.67
N PRO A 116 -0.50 12.05 12.43
CA PRO A 116 -1.39 11.62 11.35
C PRO A 116 -2.79 12.21 11.56
N ILE A 117 -3.37 12.78 10.51
CA ILE A 117 -4.71 13.35 10.53
C ILE A 117 -5.55 12.62 9.48
N LEU A 118 -6.68 12.05 9.92
CA LEU A 118 -7.70 11.48 9.05
C LEU A 118 -8.85 12.48 8.97
N ALA A 119 -8.98 13.19 7.85
CA ALA A 119 -9.98 14.23 7.68
C ALA A 119 -11.20 13.74 6.88
N PHE A 120 -12.38 13.96 7.45
CA PHE A 120 -13.66 13.58 6.86
C PHE A 120 -14.52 14.84 6.71
N LEU A 121 -14.87 15.17 5.46
CA LEU A 121 -15.64 16.36 5.11
C LEU A 121 -17.06 15.96 4.70
N GLU A 122 -18.06 16.48 5.35
CA GLU A 122 -19.45 16.24 4.98
C GLU A 122 -19.76 16.88 3.63
N GLU A 123 -20.46 16.15 2.76
CA GLU A 123 -20.90 16.64 1.44
C GLU A 123 -22.14 17.51 1.58
N ILE A 124 -21.95 18.73 2.10
CA ILE A 124 -22.99 19.71 2.38
C ILE A 124 -22.50 21.12 2.04
N PRO A 125 -23.38 22.06 1.68
CA PRO A 125 -23.02 23.46 1.56
C PRO A 125 -22.49 24.03 2.89
N VAL A 126 -21.39 24.76 2.85
CA VAL A 126 -20.69 25.31 4.03
C VAL A 126 -20.62 26.82 3.96
N GLU A 127 -20.59 27.47 5.13
CA GLU A 127 -20.37 28.92 5.29
C GLU A 127 -18.95 29.34 4.89
N ASP A 128 -18.73 30.65 4.65
CA ASP A 128 -17.46 31.14 4.12
C ASP A 128 -16.24 30.82 5.02
N ASP A 129 -16.38 30.93 6.34
CA ASP A 129 -15.30 30.61 7.28
C ASP A 129 -14.98 29.12 7.26
N GLN A 130 -16.02 28.28 7.27
CA GLN A 130 -15.89 26.83 7.17
C GLN A 130 -15.31 26.39 5.81
N LYS A 131 -15.70 27.07 4.74
CA LYS A 131 -15.18 26.84 3.40
C LYS A 131 -13.68 27.11 3.32
N ARG A 132 -13.20 28.18 3.98
CA ARG A 132 -11.76 28.46 4.07
C ARG A 132 -11.02 27.36 4.83
N PHE A 133 -11.58 26.85 5.92
CA PHE A 133 -11.00 25.76 6.69
C PHE A 133 -11.02 24.44 5.90
N HIS A 134 -12.11 24.13 5.19
CA HIS A 134 -12.15 22.99 4.26
C HIS A 134 -11.06 23.09 3.18
N TRP A 135 -10.82 24.28 2.66
CA TRP A 135 -9.75 24.53 1.70
C TRP A 135 -8.37 24.28 2.29
N GLU A 136 -8.11 24.82 3.47
CA GLU A 136 -6.85 24.64 4.18
C GLU A 136 -6.55 23.15 4.44
N VAL A 137 -7.55 22.42 4.92
CA VAL A 137 -7.46 20.97 5.13
C VAL A 137 -7.25 20.24 3.81
N SER A 138 -7.81 20.73 2.70
CA SER A 138 -7.71 20.13 1.37
C SER A 138 -6.36 20.36 0.71
N ASP A 139 -5.73 21.49 0.97
CA ASP A 139 -4.45 21.92 0.39
C ASP A 139 -3.23 21.29 1.10
N TYR A 140 -3.46 20.67 2.26
CA TYR A 140 -2.42 20.02 3.03
C TYR A 140 -2.03 18.68 2.39
N VAL A 141 -0.90 18.66 1.67
CA VAL A 141 -0.45 17.53 0.84
C VAL A 141 0.27 16.45 1.63
N ASP A 142 0.95 16.79 2.74
CA ASP A 142 1.81 15.86 3.47
C ASP A 142 1.11 15.23 4.68
N GLY A 143 0.77 13.92 4.56
CA GLY A 143 0.31 13.10 5.68
C GLY A 143 -1.19 13.16 6.00
N LEU A 144 -2.01 13.76 5.13
CA LEU A 144 -3.45 13.85 5.32
C LEU A 144 -4.19 12.81 4.47
N PHE A 145 -4.94 11.93 5.13
CA PHE A 145 -5.94 11.10 4.47
C PHE A 145 -7.28 11.83 4.48
N ARG A 146 -7.73 12.29 3.33
CA ARG A 146 -9.00 13.00 3.19
C ARG A 146 -10.06 12.15 2.49
N SER A 147 -11.27 12.16 3.02
CA SER A 147 -12.46 11.57 2.38
C SER A 147 -13.68 12.45 2.61
N THR A 148 -14.61 12.49 1.67
CA THR A 148 -15.93 13.07 1.90
C THR A 148 -16.86 12.01 2.46
N PHE A 149 -17.97 12.42 3.14
CA PHE A 149 -18.94 11.47 3.68
C PHE A 149 -20.37 12.02 3.61
N THR A 150 -21.34 11.11 3.60
CA THR A 150 -22.77 11.39 3.61
C THR A 150 -23.47 10.57 4.71
N GLY A 151 -23.61 11.13 5.91
CA GLY A 151 -24.30 10.50 7.05
C GLY A 151 -23.42 9.56 7.88
N ASP A 152 -24.00 9.09 9.00
CA ASP A 152 -23.30 8.41 10.09
C ASP A 152 -22.63 7.09 9.68
N ARG A 153 -23.34 6.30 8.88
CA ARG A 153 -22.86 4.98 8.48
C ARG A 153 -21.66 5.09 7.55
N ASP A 154 -21.76 5.96 6.54
CA ASP A 154 -20.68 6.21 5.60
C ASP A 154 -19.43 6.78 6.31
N LEU A 155 -19.64 7.69 7.27
CA LEU A 155 -18.57 8.20 8.13
C LEU A 155 -17.89 7.08 8.92
N SER A 156 -18.67 6.21 9.59
CA SER A 156 -18.16 5.07 10.34
C SER A 156 -17.32 4.14 9.47
N ASP A 157 -17.81 3.77 8.30
CA ASP A 157 -17.14 2.85 7.38
C ASP A 157 -15.80 3.45 6.91
N LYS A 158 -15.78 4.77 6.58
CA LYS A 158 -14.58 5.48 6.17
C LYS A 158 -13.55 5.66 7.29
N ILE A 159 -13.99 5.90 8.54
CA ILE A 159 -13.11 5.94 9.71
C ILE A 159 -12.46 4.57 9.95
N ILE A 160 -13.25 3.48 9.90
CA ILE A 160 -12.74 2.12 10.04
C ILE A 160 -11.69 1.85 8.97
N GLN A 161 -11.96 2.19 7.72
CA GLN A 161 -11.03 2.02 6.61
C GLN A 161 -9.73 2.81 6.83
N GLY A 162 -9.83 4.10 7.17
CA GLY A 162 -8.67 4.98 7.37
C GLY A 162 -7.79 4.53 8.54
N LEU A 163 -8.38 4.18 9.68
CA LEU A 163 -7.65 3.68 10.85
C LEU A 163 -7.00 2.32 10.58
N SER A 164 -7.69 1.42 9.88
CA SER A 164 -7.12 0.11 9.50
C SER A 164 -5.92 0.27 8.57
N GLN A 165 -5.97 1.20 7.61
CA GLN A 165 -4.85 1.51 6.72
C GLN A 165 -3.67 2.11 7.49
N LEU A 166 -3.94 3.03 8.42
CA LEU A 166 -2.91 3.64 9.27
C LEU A 166 -2.24 2.58 10.17
N ALA A 167 -3.03 1.70 10.79
CA ALA A 167 -2.51 0.60 11.61
C ALA A 167 -1.63 -0.35 10.78
N ALA A 168 -2.07 -0.71 9.58
CA ALA A 168 -1.30 -1.54 8.65
C ALA A 168 0.02 -0.87 8.24
N SER A 169 0.00 0.45 7.98
CA SER A 169 1.22 1.22 7.65
C SER A 169 2.22 1.24 8.81
N ARG A 170 1.72 1.37 10.05
CA ARG A 170 2.56 1.39 11.26
C ARG A 170 3.13 0.03 11.63
N SER A 171 2.42 -1.04 11.32
CA SER A 171 2.86 -2.43 11.54
C SER A 171 3.72 -2.97 10.41
N ALA A 172 3.90 -2.22 9.33
CA ALA A 172 4.73 -2.64 8.21
C ALA A 172 6.20 -2.72 8.62
N ILE A 173 6.90 -3.70 8.08
CA ILE A 173 8.35 -3.81 8.25
C ILE A 173 9.07 -2.61 7.65
N SER A 174 10.26 -2.33 8.18
CA SER A 174 11.13 -1.28 7.63
C SER A 174 11.65 -1.63 6.22
N GLU A 175 12.15 -0.64 5.49
CA GLU A 175 12.81 -0.87 4.20
C GLU A 175 14.03 -1.78 4.33
N GLN A 176 14.78 -1.67 5.44
CA GLN A 176 15.94 -2.52 5.70
C GLN A 176 15.55 -3.99 5.83
N GLU A 177 14.48 -4.29 6.59
CA GLU A 177 13.95 -5.65 6.71
C GLU A 177 13.40 -6.16 5.38
N PHE A 178 12.73 -5.32 4.61
CA PHE A 178 12.31 -5.68 3.25
C PHE A 178 13.50 -6.06 2.36
N VAL A 179 14.60 -5.30 2.40
CA VAL A 179 15.83 -5.62 1.67
C VAL A 179 16.44 -6.94 2.12
N GLN A 180 16.38 -7.28 3.42
CA GLN A 180 16.80 -8.60 3.91
C GLN A 180 15.97 -9.73 3.32
N HIS A 181 14.64 -9.56 3.24
CA HIS A 181 13.78 -10.53 2.55
C HIS A 181 14.14 -10.69 1.07
N LEU A 182 14.48 -9.59 0.38
CA LEU A 182 14.93 -9.65 -1.02
C LEU A 182 16.24 -10.42 -1.17
N GLN A 183 17.19 -10.23 -0.28
CA GLN A 183 18.47 -10.95 -0.30
C GLN A 183 18.30 -12.45 -0.05
N ASN A 184 17.43 -12.82 0.87
CA ASN A 184 17.17 -14.20 1.23
C ASN A 184 16.53 -15.01 0.09
N ARG A 185 15.74 -14.38 -0.80
CA ARG A 185 15.16 -15.03 -1.98
C ARG A 185 16.21 -15.51 -3.00
N SER A 186 17.39 -14.86 -3.01
CA SER A 186 18.46 -15.12 -3.97
C SER A 186 19.40 -16.27 -3.56
N ASN A 187 19.24 -16.82 -2.34
CA ASN A 187 20.11 -17.87 -1.81
C ASN A 187 19.78 -19.28 -2.30
N SER A 188 18.98 -19.41 -3.38
CA SER A 188 18.78 -20.70 -4.04
C SER A 188 20.13 -21.31 -4.48
N ARG A 189 20.41 -22.54 -4.04
CA ARG A 189 21.65 -23.28 -4.36
C ARG A 189 21.71 -23.78 -5.80
N ASN A 190 20.58 -23.72 -6.51
CA ASN A 190 20.48 -24.26 -7.86
C ASN A 190 20.87 -23.18 -8.89
N TRP A 191 21.97 -23.43 -9.62
CA TRP A 191 22.45 -22.55 -10.70
C TRP A 191 21.39 -22.29 -11.78
N ASN A 192 20.57 -23.28 -12.10
CA ASN A 192 19.52 -23.17 -13.11
C ASN A 192 18.31 -22.31 -12.67
N SER A 193 18.23 -21.98 -11.39
CA SER A 193 17.15 -21.16 -10.80
C SER A 193 17.53 -19.69 -10.67
N ARG A 194 18.74 -19.29 -11.10
CA ARG A 194 19.17 -17.90 -11.04
C ARG A 194 18.39 -17.07 -12.05
N PRO A 195 17.86 -15.91 -11.64
CA PRO A 195 17.21 -15.01 -12.58
C PRO A 195 18.22 -14.55 -13.64
N ARG A 196 17.73 -14.23 -14.85
CA ARG A 196 18.56 -13.61 -15.89
C ARG A 196 19.28 -12.39 -15.32
N GLU A 197 20.53 -12.18 -15.74
CA GLU A 197 21.30 -11.01 -15.31
C GLU A 197 20.66 -9.73 -15.84
N ASP A 198 20.20 -9.72 -17.09
CA ASP A 198 19.56 -8.61 -17.79
C ASP A 198 18.02 -8.73 -17.72
N ARG A 199 17.39 -8.03 -16.78
CA ARG A 199 15.95 -8.12 -16.59
C ARG A 199 15.30 -6.85 -16.05
N LEU A 200 14.01 -6.71 -16.35
CA LEU A 200 13.07 -5.88 -15.62
C LEU A 200 12.38 -6.76 -14.56
N GLU A 201 12.19 -6.26 -13.37
CA GLU A 201 11.59 -7.02 -12.28
C GLU A 201 10.68 -6.13 -11.43
N LEU A 202 9.47 -6.60 -11.11
CA LEU A 202 8.65 -6.04 -10.05
C LEU A 202 8.52 -7.07 -8.93
N VAL A 203 8.85 -6.64 -7.71
CA VAL A 203 8.71 -7.43 -6.49
C VAL A 203 7.64 -6.82 -5.62
N PHE A 204 6.88 -7.66 -4.96
CA PHE A 204 5.87 -7.31 -3.98
C PHE A 204 6.02 -8.18 -2.74
N LEU A 205 5.99 -7.57 -1.54
CA LEU A 205 5.89 -8.25 -0.25
C LEU A 205 4.70 -7.69 0.51
N PRO A 206 3.64 -8.48 0.75
CA PRO A 206 2.44 -7.99 1.43
C PRO A 206 2.71 -7.53 2.87
N GLN A 207 1.91 -6.60 3.33
CA GLN A 207 1.90 -6.18 4.72
C GLN A 207 0.47 -6.31 5.29
N PRO A 208 0.29 -7.05 6.38
CA PRO A 208 1.31 -7.82 7.10
C PRO A 208 1.88 -8.98 6.26
N ILE A 209 3.09 -9.43 6.64
CA ILE A 209 3.70 -10.61 6.02
C ILE A 209 2.79 -11.83 6.27
N LEU A 210 2.60 -12.62 5.24
CA LEU A 210 1.75 -13.82 5.27
C LEU A 210 2.56 -15.06 5.65
N SER A 211 1.89 -16.19 5.82
CA SER A 211 2.50 -17.52 5.95
C SER A 211 1.56 -18.57 5.38
N GLY A 212 2.10 -19.69 4.94
CA GLY A 212 1.30 -20.80 4.42
C GLY A 212 0.62 -20.51 3.07
N THR A 213 1.14 -19.55 2.30
CA THR A 213 0.54 -19.16 1.01
C THR A 213 0.94 -20.09 -0.15
N LEU A 214 2.00 -20.86 0.03
CA LEU A 214 2.61 -21.68 -1.03
C LEU A 214 1.62 -22.68 -1.62
N ARG A 215 0.86 -23.39 -0.76
CA ARG A 215 -0.08 -24.42 -1.21
C ARG A 215 -1.16 -23.89 -2.15
N SER A 216 -1.69 -22.70 -1.87
CA SER A 216 -2.71 -22.09 -2.72
C SER A 216 -2.14 -21.62 -4.06
N MET A 217 -0.89 -21.18 -4.08
CA MET A 217 -0.24 -20.67 -5.28
C MET A 217 0.26 -21.81 -6.19
N TYR A 218 0.65 -22.93 -5.61
CA TYR A 218 1.07 -24.12 -6.35
C TYR A 218 0.00 -24.65 -7.33
N THR A 219 -1.26 -24.57 -6.96
CA THR A 219 -2.39 -25.02 -7.79
C THR A 219 -2.85 -23.99 -8.83
N GLN A 220 -2.26 -22.79 -8.86
CA GLN A 220 -2.70 -21.66 -9.71
C GLN A 220 -1.75 -21.38 -10.89
N HIS A 221 -0.80 -22.26 -11.20
CA HIS A 221 0.17 -22.02 -12.28
C HIS A 221 -0.48 -21.84 -13.64
N ASP A 222 -1.46 -22.68 -14.01
CA ASP A 222 -2.17 -22.58 -15.29
C ASP A 222 -2.95 -21.28 -15.41
N GLU A 223 -3.67 -20.91 -14.32
CA GLU A 223 -4.42 -19.66 -14.26
C GLU A 223 -3.49 -18.45 -14.36
N PHE A 224 -2.36 -18.49 -13.66
CA PHE A 224 -1.40 -17.41 -13.67
C PHE A 224 -0.73 -17.26 -15.04
N PHE A 225 -0.36 -18.38 -15.68
CA PHE A 225 0.19 -18.37 -17.04
C PHE A 225 -0.82 -17.77 -18.04
N LEU A 226 -2.10 -18.15 -17.94
CA LEU A 226 -3.15 -17.57 -18.77
C LEU A 226 -3.26 -16.05 -18.58
N LYS A 227 -3.20 -15.58 -17.34
CA LYS A 227 -3.22 -14.13 -17.04
C LYS A 227 -1.99 -13.41 -17.59
N LEU A 228 -0.79 -14.01 -17.51
CA LEU A 228 0.43 -13.47 -18.13
C LEU A 228 0.27 -13.35 -19.67
N SER A 229 -0.37 -14.34 -20.30
CA SER A 229 -0.63 -14.32 -21.73
C SER A 229 -1.67 -13.24 -22.11
N GLN A 230 -2.74 -13.09 -21.32
CA GLN A 230 -3.75 -12.03 -21.50
C GLN A 230 -3.16 -10.63 -21.35
N ALA A 231 -2.24 -10.45 -20.39
CA ALA A 231 -1.48 -9.21 -20.21
C ALA A 231 -0.46 -8.96 -21.36
N GLY A 232 -0.25 -9.92 -22.26
CA GLY A 232 0.68 -9.82 -23.36
C GLY A 232 2.15 -9.87 -22.93
N LEU A 233 2.44 -10.45 -21.77
CA LEU A 233 3.78 -10.61 -21.23
C LEU A 233 4.45 -11.91 -21.69
N VAL A 234 3.68 -12.90 -22.10
CA VAL A 234 4.15 -14.19 -22.63
C VAL A 234 3.31 -14.64 -23.82
N SER A 235 3.89 -15.47 -24.69
CA SER A 235 3.15 -16.16 -25.75
C SER A 235 2.50 -17.44 -25.21
N ILE A 236 1.20 -17.59 -25.44
CA ILE A 236 0.48 -18.82 -25.04
C ILE A 236 1.05 -20.08 -25.76
N LYS A 237 1.60 -19.91 -26.97
CA LYS A 237 2.16 -20.99 -27.76
C LYS A 237 3.44 -21.58 -27.17
N GLY A 238 4.21 -20.80 -26.41
CA GLY A 238 5.47 -21.21 -25.81
C GLY A 238 5.29 -22.14 -24.61
N GLY A 239 4.10 -22.14 -23.99
CA GLY A 239 3.88 -22.85 -22.74
C GLY A 239 4.74 -22.33 -21.59
N TYR A 240 4.80 -23.11 -20.52
CA TYR A 240 5.63 -22.79 -19.37
C TYR A 240 6.19 -24.07 -18.71
N LYS A 241 7.23 -23.89 -17.88
CA LYS A 241 7.75 -24.91 -16.97
C LYS A 241 7.44 -24.50 -15.54
N SER A 242 6.88 -25.42 -14.75
CA SER A 242 6.68 -25.19 -13.31
C SER A 242 8.02 -25.16 -12.59
N PHE A 243 8.13 -24.22 -11.65
CA PHE A 243 9.26 -24.08 -10.73
C PHE A 243 8.79 -24.36 -9.31
N ASN A 244 9.49 -25.23 -8.58
CA ASN A 244 9.20 -25.56 -7.19
C ASN A 244 10.50 -25.89 -6.48
N GLU A 245 10.92 -25.07 -5.52
CA GLU A 245 12.14 -25.26 -4.76
C GLU A 245 11.99 -24.65 -3.35
N GLY A 246 12.11 -25.50 -2.32
CA GLY A 246 11.94 -25.07 -0.93
C GLY A 246 10.61 -24.36 -0.70
N ASP A 247 10.67 -23.13 -0.19
CA ASP A 247 9.51 -22.30 0.11
C ASP A 247 9.07 -21.41 -1.06
N ILE A 248 9.49 -21.76 -2.29
CA ILE A 248 9.20 -20.97 -3.50
C ILE A 248 8.51 -21.85 -4.54
N THR A 249 7.42 -21.38 -5.10
CA THR A 249 6.76 -21.93 -6.29
C THR A 249 6.70 -20.89 -7.39
N GLY A 250 6.49 -21.30 -8.64
CA GLY A 250 6.37 -20.37 -9.76
C GLY A 250 6.39 -21.06 -11.12
N LEU A 251 6.62 -20.26 -12.14
CA LEU A 251 6.73 -20.75 -13.51
C LEU A 251 7.77 -19.97 -14.31
N ASP A 252 8.34 -20.63 -15.31
CA ASP A 252 9.21 -20.07 -16.32
C ASP A 252 8.56 -20.22 -17.71
N ALA A 253 8.27 -19.11 -18.35
CA ALA A 253 7.95 -19.01 -19.75
C ALA A 253 9.15 -18.43 -20.52
N GLU A 254 9.13 -18.43 -21.86
CA GLU A 254 10.24 -17.94 -22.67
C GLU A 254 10.55 -16.46 -22.37
N GLU A 255 9.49 -15.63 -22.23
CA GLU A 255 9.59 -14.19 -22.06
C GLU A 255 9.41 -13.70 -20.63
N ALA A 256 9.03 -14.56 -19.68
CA ALA A 256 8.77 -14.15 -18.30
C ALA A 256 9.05 -15.26 -17.28
N SER A 257 9.40 -14.85 -16.08
CA SER A 257 9.58 -15.72 -14.93
C SER A 257 8.80 -15.15 -13.75
N TRP A 258 7.94 -15.96 -13.16
CA TRP A 258 7.21 -15.63 -11.95
C TRP A 258 7.59 -16.53 -10.80
N ARG A 259 7.70 -15.97 -9.61
CA ARG A 259 7.97 -16.69 -8.36
C ARG A 259 7.07 -16.19 -7.24
N HIS A 260 6.75 -17.07 -6.33
CA HIS A 260 6.01 -16.80 -5.12
C HIS A 260 6.58 -17.57 -3.94
N HIS A 261 6.89 -16.86 -2.86
CA HIS A 261 7.42 -17.40 -1.61
C HIS A 261 6.30 -17.60 -0.58
N ASP A 262 6.44 -18.56 0.34
CA ASP A 262 5.45 -18.90 1.35
C ASP A 262 5.02 -17.71 2.25
N ASN A 263 5.91 -16.73 2.44
CA ASN A 263 5.63 -15.49 3.17
C ASN A 263 4.77 -14.47 2.40
N GLY A 264 4.28 -14.83 1.23
CA GLY A 264 3.47 -13.97 0.35
C GLY A 264 4.27 -13.10 -0.61
N MET A 265 5.62 -13.07 -0.50
CA MET A 265 6.45 -12.32 -1.45
C MET A 265 6.30 -12.91 -2.86
N SER A 266 6.04 -12.05 -3.83
CA SER A 266 5.87 -12.46 -5.22
C SER A 266 6.66 -11.54 -6.13
N TRP A 267 7.29 -12.10 -7.17
CA TRP A 267 8.01 -11.31 -8.15
C TRP A 267 7.84 -11.83 -9.56
N LEU A 268 7.76 -10.89 -10.47
CA LEU A 268 7.66 -11.14 -11.90
C LEU A 268 8.82 -10.46 -12.59
N SER A 269 9.49 -11.16 -13.48
CA SER A 269 10.59 -10.63 -14.28
C SER A 269 10.42 -10.96 -15.75
N ILE A 270 10.88 -10.02 -16.60
CA ILE A 270 10.98 -10.19 -18.06
C ILE A 270 12.39 -9.79 -18.51
N PRO A 271 12.87 -10.23 -19.68
CA PRO A 271 14.13 -9.77 -20.24
C PRO A 271 14.19 -8.25 -20.34
N LEU A 272 15.34 -7.65 -20.04
CA LEU A 272 15.57 -6.22 -20.23
C LEU A 272 15.41 -5.82 -21.69
N ALA A 273 16.03 -6.56 -22.58
CA ALA A 273 15.90 -6.38 -24.02
C ALA A 273 14.51 -6.81 -24.52
N ALA A 274 13.87 -5.95 -25.30
CA ALA A 274 12.67 -6.34 -26.02
C ALA A 274 13.02 -7.38 -27.10
N PRO A 275 12.21 -8.45 -27.30
CA PRO A 275 12.32 -9.26 -28.49
C PRO A 275 11.99 -8.34 -29.69
N GLY A 276 12.93 -8.22 -30.64
CA GLY A 276 12.73 -7.38 -31.81
C GLY A 276 11.53 -7.87 -32.62
N LYS A 277 10.44 -7.13 -32.59
CA LYS A 277 9.32 -7.32 -33.52
C LYS A 277 9.60 -6.49 -34.76
N GLY A 278 9.39 -7.08 -35.95
CA GLY A 278 9.77 -6.52 -37.24
C GLY A 278 9.43 -5.02 -37.37
N GLY A 279 10.46 -4.20 -37.58
CA GLY A 279 10.36 -2.75 -37.70
C GLY A 279 11.01 -1.95 -36.56
N GLU A 280 11.32 -2.55 -35.42
CA GLU A 280 12.05 -1.91 -34.33
C GLU A 280 13.57 -2.21 -34.48
N TYR A 281 14.29 -1.25 -35.00
CA TYR A 281 15.74 -1.36 -35.18
C TYR A 281 16.47 -1.19 -33.83
N PHE A 282 17.35 -2.16 -33.55
CA PHE A 282 18.19 -2.12 -32.35
C PHE A 282 17.42 -2.09 -31.00
N ALA A 283 16.21 -2.66 -30.95
CA ALA A 283 15.39 -2.68 -29.72
C ALA A 283 16.14 -3.15 -28.46
N SER A 284 17.14 -4.04 -28.61
CA SER A 284 17.99 -4.55 -27.53
C SER A 284 18.94 -3.48 -26.93
N TYR A 285 19.15 -2.38 -27.61
CA TYR A 285 19.99 -1.26 -27.13
C TYR A 285 19.19 -0.18 -26.41
N TYR A 286 17.88 -0.37 -26.23
CA TYR A 286 17.01 0.60 -25.61
C TYR A 286 16.32 0.02 -24.39
N ILE A 287 16.27 0.82 -23.32
CA ILE A 287 15.34 0.63 -22.20
C ILE A 287 14.14 1.53 -22.49
N SER A 288 13.11 0.96 -23.07
CA SER A 288 11.90 1.71 -23.46
C SER A 288 11.09 2.09 -22.22
N PRO A 289 10.87 3.40 -21.95
CA PRO A 289 10.04 3.88 -20.85
C PRO A 289 8.60 3.34 -20.91
N SER A 290 8.02 3.29 -22.10
CA SER A 290 6.65 2.79 -22.28
C SER A 290 6.53 1.29 -21.99
N ARG A 291 7.53 0.50 -22.40
CA ARG A 291 7.59 -0.93 -22.06
C ARG A 291 7.76 -1.17 -20.57
N LEU A 292 8.64 -0.39 -19.92
CA LEU A 292 8.86 -0.48 -18.47
C LEU A 292 7.58 -0.12 -17.70
N LYS A 293 6.91 0.96 -18.09
CA LYS A 293 5.64 1.38 -17.51
C LYS A 293 4.57 0.28 -17.65
N ARG A 294 4.33 -0.20 -18.87
CA ARG A 294 3.37 -1.26 -19.14
C ARG A 294 3.68 -2.54 -18.34
N PHE A 295 4.94 -2.97 -18.33
CA PHE A 295 5.36 -4.13 -17.54
C PHE A 295 5.02 -3.95 -16.06
N ALA A 296 5.35 -2.81 -15.46
CA ALA A 296 5.11 -2.54 -14.06
C ALA A 296 3.61 -2.52 -13.70
N GLU A 297 2.76 -1.92 -14.56
CA GLU A 297 1.30 -1.86 -14.38
C GLU A 297 0.66 -3.25 -14.44
N GLU A 298 1.03 -4.07 -15.43
CA GLU A 298 0.53 -5.44 -15.57
C GLU A 298 1.05 -6.34 -14.44
N ALA A 299 2.34 -6.25 -14.11
CA ALA A 299 2.93 -7.01 -13.02
C ALA A 299 2.27 -6.67 -11.68
N PHE A 300 2.00 -5.38 -11.40
CA PHE A 300 1.30 -4.94 -10.20
C PHE A 300 -0.06 -5.65 -10.05
N SER A 301 -0.87 -5.64 -11.10
CA SER A 301 -2.20 -6.27 -11.08
C SER A 301 -2.12 -7.77 -10.80
N LEU A 302 -1.09 -8.44 -11.34
CA LEU A 302 -0.92 -9.89 -11.25
C LEU A 302 -0.40 -10.33 -9.87
N ILE A 303 0.62 -9.62 -9.31
CA ILE A 303 1.31 -10.11 -8.11
C ILE A 303 0.78 -9.52 -6.81
N SER A 304 0.26 -8.27 -6.79
CA SER A 304 -0.25 -7.64 -5.56
C SER A 304 -1.68 -8.08 -5.21
N ARG A 305 -2.49 -8.35 -6.21
CA ARG A 305 -3.90 -8.74 -6.04
C ARG A 305 -4.67 -7.75 -5.15
N GLY A 306 -4.34 -6.46 -5.22
CA GLY A 306 -4.96 -5.39 -4.44
C GLY A 306 -4.54 -5.32 -2.97
N LYS A 307 -3.56 -6.11 -2.53
CA LYS A 307 -3.01 -6.04 -1.17
C LYS A 307 -1.98 -4.92 -1.07
N GLY A 308 -1.96 -4.22 0.08
CA GLY A 308 -0.91 -3.26 0.41
C GLY A 308 0.40 -3.95 0.79
N GLY A 309 1.52 -3.26 0.61
CA GLY A 309 2.83 -3.81 0.96
C GLY A 309 4.00 -3.05 0.35
N TRP A 310 5.19 -3.63 0.49
CA TRP A 310 6.40 -3.14 -0.14
C TRP A 310 6.49 -3.53 -1.60
N PHE A 311 6.87 -2.58 -2.44
CA PHE A 311 7.15 -2.78 -3.86
C PHE A 311 8.59 -2.40 -4.17
N GLN A 312 9.23 -3.16 -5.07
CA GLN A 312 10.50 -2.79 -5.69
C GLN A 312 10.40 -2.98 -7.20
N LEU A 313 10.60 -1.88 -7.95
CA LEU A 313 10.84 -1.91 -9.39
C LEU A 313 12.34 -1.92 -9.64
N GLY A 314 12.84 -2.95 -10.32
CA GLY A 314 14.25 -3.15 -10.59
C GLY A 314 14.55 -3.25 -12.09
N ILE A 315 15.66 -2.65 -12.50
CA ILE A 315 16.29 -2.82 -13.81
C ILE A 315 17.69 -3.36 -13.56
N TYR A 316 17.99 -4.52 -14.09
CA TYR A 316 19.24 -5.24 -13.82
C TYR A 316 19.99 -5.53 -15.12
N GLY A 317 21.32 -5.61 -15.04
CA GLY A 317 22.17 -5.93 -16.16
C GLY A 317 22.32 -4.81 -17.19
N ILE A 318 22.16 -3.57 -16.76
CA ILE A 318 22.34 -2.40 -17.61
C ILE A 318 23.81 -2.33 -18.02
N SER A 319 24.09 -2.18 -19.30
CA SER A 319 25.45 -2.06 -19.83
C SER A 319 25.61 -0.82 -20.71
N HIS A 320 25.04 -0.87 -21.89
CA HIS A 320 25.17 0.18 -22.92
C HIS A 320 23.81 0.66 -23.44
N GLN A 321 22.72 0.27 -22.81
CA GLN A 321 21.38 0.63 -23.25
C GLN A 321 21.11 2.14 -23.02
N VAL A 322 20.36 2.72 -23.94
CA VAL A 322 19.86 4.10 -23.87
C VAL A 322 18.44 4.08 -23.32
N TYR A 323 18.15 4.98 -22.39
CA TYR A 323 16.77 5.14 -21.88
C TYR A 323 15.97 6.02 -22.82
N ALA A 324 15.36 5.40 -23.81
CA ALA A 324 14.51 6.03 -24.82
C ALA A 324 13.67 4.98 -25.54
N GLU A 325 12.66 5.42 -26.29
CA GLU A 325 11.93 4.54 -27.19
C GLU A 325 12.82 4.15 -28.39
N PRO A 326 12.80 2.87 -28.81
CA PRO A 326 13.54 2.45 -29.99
C PRO A 326 13.02 3.18 -31.23
N PRO A 327 13.92 3.64 -32.14
CA PRO A 327 13.53 4.35 -33.35
C PRO A 327 12.79 3.43 -34.33
N SER A 328 11.81 3.99 -35.03
CA SER A 328 11.06 3.29 -36.10
C SER A 328 11.82 3.18 -37.43
N THR A 329 12.90 3.96 -37.59
CA THR A 329 13.75 3.98 -38.79
C THR A 329 15.18 3.67 -38.43
N PRO A 330 15.97 2.98 -39.32
CA PRO A 330 17.38 2.70 -39.06
C PRO A 330 18.16 4.02 -38.87
N ALA A 331 18.87 4.13 -37.75
CA ALA A 331 19.83 5.20 -37.54
C ALA A 331 21.16 4.83 -38.21
N SER A 332 21.82 5.80 -38.83
CA SER A 332 23.14 5.61 -39.46
C SER A 332 24.28 5.47 -38.44
N SER A 333 24.07 5.92 -37.20
CA SER A 333 24.98 5.78 -36.09
C SER A 333 24.25 5.84 -34.77
N MET A 334 24.77 5.18 -33.73
CA MET A 334 24.24 5.19 -32.37
C MET A 334 25.37 5.47 -31.40
N SER A 335 25.17 6.41 -30.49
CA SER A 335 26.08 6.64 -29.36
C SER A 335 25.70 5.69 -28.22
N MET A 336 26.66 4.91 -27.77
CA MET A 336 26.46 3.99 -26.64
C MET A 336 27.04 4.63 -25.37
N PRO A 337 26.23 4.91 -24.36
CA PRO A 337 26.75 5.42 -23.10
C PRO A 337 27.55 4.34 -22.37
N HIS A 338 28.69 4.73 -21.80
CA HIS A 338 29.40 3.87 -20.86
C HIS A 338 28.82 4.10 -19.46
N ARG A 339 28.22 3.05 -18.86
CA ARG A 339 27.56 3.15 -17.57
C ARG A 339 28.33 2.43 -16.47
N ILE A 340 28.40 3.07 -15.31
CA ILE A 340 29.00 2.51 -14.09
C ILE A 340 27.94 1.70 -13.32
N GLU A 341 26.70 2.21 -13.22
CA GLU A 341 25.61 1.54 -12.54
C GLU A 341 24.99 0.46 -13.44
N LYS A 342 25.08 -0.79 -13.00
CA LYS A 342 24.51 -1.95 -13.69
C LYS A 342 23.08 -2.25 -13.27
N ASN A 343 22.64 -1.73 -12.13
CA ASN A 343 21.34 -2.01 -11.55
C ASN A 343 20.72 -0.73 -11.01
N ILE A 344 19.43 -0.55 -11.24
CA ILE A 344 18.66 0.56 -10.67
C ILE A 344 17.45 -0.04 -9.99
N GLU A 345 17.18 0.40 -8.76
CA GLU A 345 16.07 -0.06 -7.95
C GLU A 345 15.33 1.13 -7.35
N GLU A 346 14.00 1.09 -7.42
CA GLU A 346 13.08 2.05 -6.79
C GLU A 346 12.13 1.29 -5.90
N ARG A 347 12.02 1.71 -4.62
CA ARG A 347 11.23 1.03 -3.58
C ARG A 347 10.20 1.96 -2.99
N LYS A 348 9.06 1.41 -2.61
CA LYS A 348 8.02 2.14 -1.89
C LYS A 348 7.11 1.19 -1.12
N LEU A 349 6.76 1.59 0.10
CA LEU A 349 5.63 1.03 0.83
C LEU A 349 4.35 1.70 0.35
N LEU A 350 3.39 0.91 -0.15
CA LEU A 350 2.08 1.38 -0.61
C LEU A 350 0.99 0.69 0.21
N ILE A 351 0.33 1.43 1.08
CA ILE A 351 -0.81 0.97 1.87
C ILE A 351 -1.83 2.12 1.95
N PRO A 352 -2.98 2.01 1.28
CA PRO A 352 -3.40 0.92 0.40
C PRO A 352 -2.63 0.90 -0.92
N ALA A 353 -2.55 -0.26 -1.57
CA ALA A 353 -2.01 -0.38 -2.91
C ALA A 353 -3.15 -0.46 -3.94
N SER A 354 -3.83 0.64 -4.19
CA SER A 354 -4.74 0.75 -5.33
C SER A 354 -3.97 1.03 -6.62
N GLN A 355 -4.59 0.76 -7.78
CA GLN A 355 -3.98 1.04 -9.08
C GLN A 355 -3.58 2.53 -9.21
N GLY A 356 -4.41 3.46 -8.71
CA GLY A 356 -4.11 4.89 -8.75
C GLY A 356 -2.88 5.26 -7.91
N VAL A 357 -2.77 4.74 -6.68
CA VAL A 357 -1.62 4.97 -5.79
C VAL A 357 -0.35 4.36 -6.38
N PHE A 358 -0.45 3.16 -6.95
CA PHE A 358 0.69 2.53 -7.62
C PHE A 358 1.13 3.33 -8.85
N ASN A 359 0.21 3.77 -9.69
CA ASN A 359 0.53 4.54 -10.90
C ASN A 359 1.20 5.88 -10.56
N GLN A 360 0.74 6.57 -9.52
CA GLN A 360 1.39 7.80 -9.05
C GLN A 360 2.84 7.54 -8.62
N TRP A 361 3.09 6.52 -7.81
CA TRP A 361 4.45 6.13 -7.46
C TRP A 361 5.28 5.72 -8.66
N LEU A 362 4.68 4.98 -9.61
CA LEU A 362 5.35 4.53 -10.82
C LEU A 362 5.85 5.70 -11.67
N GLU A 363 5.03 6.74 -11.88
CA GLU A 363 5.44 7.96 -12.60
C GLU A 363 6.67 8.60 -11.95
N ASP A 364 6.67 8.77 -10.62
CA ASP A 364 7.81 9.31 -9.88
C ASP A 364 9.05 8.41 -10.00
N ALA A 365 8.87 7.09 -9.93
CA ALA A 365 9.95 6.12 -10.06
C ALA A 365 10.57 6.17 -11.47
N LEU A 366 9.75 6.20 -12.52
CA LEU A 366 10.19 6.31 -13.90
C LEU A 366 10.97 7.61 -14.15
N PHE A 367 10.52 8.73 -13.58
CA PHE A 367 11.25 9.99 -13.64
C PHE A 367 12.63 9.89 -12.99
N ARG A 368 12.74 9.29 -11.78
CA ARG A 368 14.03 9.09 -11.10
C ARG A 368 14.93 8.12 -11.87
N ILE A 369 14.39 7.04 -12.42
CA ILE A 369 15.11 6.10 -13.29
C ILE A 369 15.66 6.83 -14.53
N GLY A 370 14.82 7.61 -15.20
CA GLY A 370 15.24 8.41 -16.37
C GLY A 370 16.42 9.32 -16.05
N ARG A 371 16.39 10.01 -14.92
CA ARG A 371 17.50 10.87 -14.47
C ARG A 371 18.80 10.11 -14.18
N LYS A 372 18.72 8.88 -13.68
CA LYS A 372 19.89 8.03 -13.44
C LYS A 372 20.46 7.46 -14.75
N LEU A 373 19.62 7.35 -15.78
CA LEU A 373 19.97 6.79 -17.09
C LEU A 373 20.21 7.84 -18.18
N SER A 374 20.03 9.10 -17.89
CA SER A 374 20.45 10.23 -18.75
C SER A 374 21.87 10.61 -18.45
#